data_4a05c23d4f16d4d98548244e2db2ac47
#
_entry.id   4a05c23d4f16d4d98548244e2db2ac47
#
_cell.length_a   1.000
_cell.length_b   1.000
_cell.length_c   1.000
_cell.angle_alpha   90.00
_cell.angle_beta   90.00
_cell.angle_gamma   90.00
#
_symmetry.space_group_name_H-M   'P 1'
#
loop_
_entity.id
_entity.type
_entity.pdbx_description
1 polymer ?
#
loop_
_entity_poly.entity_id
_entity_poly.type
_entity_poly.pdbx_seq_one_letter_code
_entity_poly.pdbx_strand_id
1 'polypeptide(L)'
;DERLAATMSLGFIGDDRAIPVLNDLLDDEEPNIRWDSAVALAKMGERTSIPIIENLMDRDYLMTFPELDYKEIDKVLMTAIETSTIIVDRTFETKLIELAKNDQSLTVRDLAIKTLKKSYDRTI
;
A
#
# COMPACT_ATOMS: atom_id res chain seq x y z
N ASP A 1 -5.95 -21.02 -5.81
CA ASP A 1 -6.78 -21.50 -4.71
C ASP A 1 -8.09 -20.71 -4.68
N GLU A 2 -9.20 -21.43 -4.80
CA GLU A 2 -10.55 -20.84 -4.83
C GLU A 2 -10.88 -20.10 -3.53
N ARG A 3 -10.44 -20.62 -2.40
CA ARG A 3 -10.66 -20.00 -1.10
C ARG A 3 -9.94 -18.66 -1.02
N LEU A 4 -8.70 -18.62 -1.48
CA LEU A 4 -7.91 -17.39 -1.50
C LEU A 4 -8.55 -16.36 -2.42
N ALA A 5 -8.95 -16.79 -3.63
CA ALA A 5 -9.59 -15.88 -4.59
C ALA A 5 -10.89 -15.31 -4.03
N ALA A 6 -11.71 -16.14 -3.39
CA ALA A 6 -12.96 -15.69 -2.77
C ALA A 6 -12.71 -14.69 -1.65
N THR A 7 -11.71 -14.96 -0.79
CA THR A 7 -11.35 -14.07 0.31
C THR A 7 -10.87 -12.72 -0.21
N MET A 8 -10.00 -12.72 -1.23
CA MET A 8 -9.51 -11.48 -1.82
C MET A 8 -10.64 -10.67 -2.44
N SER A 9 -11.56 -11.33 -3.14
CA SER A 9 -12.72 -10.65 -3.72
C SER A 9 -13.59 -10.00 -2.65
N LEU A 10 -13.87 -10.71 -1.55
CA LEU A 10 -14.63 -10.15 -0.43
C LEU A 10 -13.91 -8.95 0.18
N GLY A 11 -12.58 -9.03 0.31
CA GLY A 11 -11.77 -7.93 0.83
C GLY A 11 -11.83 -6.70 -0.07
N PHE A 12 -11.72 -6.88 -1.38
CA PHE A 12 -11.75 -5.77 -2.34
C PHE A 12 -13.11 -5.08 -2.41
N ILE A 13 -14.20 -5.81 -2.16
CA ILE A 13 -15.53 -5.18 -2.09
C ILE A 13 -15.87 -4.68 -0.68
N GLY A 14 -14.95 -4.83 0.29
CA GLY A 14 -15.12 -4.29 1.64
C GLY A 14 -16.01 -5.12 2.55
N ASP A 15 -16.11 -6.43 2.32
CA ASP A 15 -16.91 -7.32 3.15
C ASP A 15 -16.14 -7.69 4.43
N ASP A 16 -16.70 -7.33 5.58
CA ASP A 16 -16.06 -7.55 6.89
C ASP A 16 -15.74 -9.01 7.19
N ARG A 17 -16.45 -9.95 6.54
CA ARG A 17 -16.18 -11.38 6.73
C ARG A 17 -14.78 -11.78 6.27
N ALA A 18 -14.17 -10.99 5.39
CA ALA A 18 -12.82 -11.25 4.90
C ALA A 18 -11.73 -10.85 5.91
N ILE A 19 -12.04 -9.97 6.86
CA ILE A 19 -11.01 -9.38 7.74
C ILE A 19 -10.19 -10.43 8.50
N PRO A 20 -10.78 -11.43 9.17
CA PRO A 20 -9.95 -12.40 9.91
C PRO A 20 -8.99 -13.18 9.02
N VAL A 21 -9.45 -13.60 7.83
CA VAL A 21 -8.61 -14.36 6.90
C VAL A 21 -7.53 -13.45 6.28
N LEU A 22 -7.89 -12.23 5.92
CA LEU A 22 -6.91 -11.27 5.37
C LEU A 22 -5.82 -10.95 6.40
N ASN A 23 -6.16 -10.83 7.68
CA ASN A 23 -5.17 -10.64 8.73
C ASN A 23 -4.20 -11.81 8.82
N ASP A 24 -4.69 -13.03 8.69
CA ASP A 24 -3.83 -14.22 8.68
C ASP A 24 -2.90 -14.21 7.46
N LEU A 25 -3.37 -13.73 6.31
CA LEU A 25 -2.59 -13.68 5.08
C LEU A 25 -1.50 -12.60 5.09
N LEU A 26 -1.50 -11.70 6.07
CA LEU A 26 -0.41 -10.73 6.21
C LEU A 26 0.93 -11.40 6.52
N ASP A 27 0.91 -12.63 7.02
CA ASP A 27 2.10 -13.41 7.33
C ASP A 27 2.39 -14.50 6.31
N ASP A 28 1.70 -14.50 5.16
CA ASP A 28 1.89 -15.52 4.13
C ASP A 28 3.31 -15.51 3.57
N GLU A 29 3.82 -16.66 3.14
CA GLU A 29 5.15 -16.79 2.56
C GLU A 29 5.29 -16.04 1.24
N GLU A 30 4.20 -15.92 0.47
CA GLU A 30 4.21 -15.25 -0.82
C GLU A 30 4.05 -13.74 -0.67
N PRO A 31 5.04 -12.95 -1.11
CA PRO A 31 4.95 -11.49 -1.00
C PRO A 31 3.68 -10.92 -1.63
N ASN A 32 3.29 -11.41 -2.80
CA ASN A 32 2.10 -10.91 -3.49
C ASN A 32 0.84 -11.09 -2.63
N ILE A 33 0.74 -12.20 -1.92
CA ILE A 33 -0.42 -12.47 -1.05
C ILE A 33 -0.41 -11.51 0.15
N ARG A 34 0.76 -11.30 0.77
CA ARG A 34 0.87 -10.33 1.87
C ARG A 34 0.47 -8.94 1.42
N TRP A 35 0.95 -8.51 0.25
CA TRP A 35 0.71 -7.17 -0.27
C TRP A 35 -0.76 -6.97 -0.64
N ASP A 36 -1.35 -7.91 -1.37
CA ASP A 36 -2.77 -7.81 -1.75
C ASP A 36 -3.67 -7.81 -0.53
N SER A 37 -3.34 -8.62 0.48
CA SER A 37 -4.10 -8.68 1.73
C SER A 37 -4.00 -7.34 2.48
N ALA A 38 -2.81 -6.76 2.55
CA ALA A 38 -2.61 -5.47 3.20
C ALA A 38 -3.36 -4.35 2.48
N VAL A 39 -3.34 -4.35 1.14
CA VAL A 39 -4.08 -3.34 0.37
C VAL A 39 -5.58 -3.47 0.60
N ALA A 40 -6.11 -4.69 0.59
CA ALA A 40 -7.53 -4.92 0.85
C ALA A 40 -7.92 -4.44 2.26
N LEU A 41 -7.12 -4.78 3.27
CA LEU A 41 -7.35 -4.35 4.65
C LEU A 41 -7.26 -2.83 4.78
N ALA A 42 -6.27 -2.21 4.13
CA ALA A 42 -6.12 -0.76 4.18
C ALA A 42 -7.32 -0.04 3.56
N LYS A 43 -7.86 -0.58 2.47
CA LYS A 43 -9.07 -0.02 1.85
C LYS A 43 -10.29 -0.12 2.75
N MET A 44 -10.31 -1.08 3.68
CA MET A 44 -11.34 -1.20 4.69
C MET A 44 -11.05 -0.41 5.98
N GLY A 45 -9.94 0.33 6.00
CA GLY A 45 -9.56 1.13 7.15
C GLY A 45 -8.90 0.33 8.28
N GLU A 46 -8.50 -0.91 8.01
CA GLU A 46 -7.91 -1.79 9.03
C GLU A 46 -6.44 -1.47 9.23
N ARG A 47 -6.10 -1.00 10.43
CA ARG A 47 -4.76 -0.50 10.76
C ARG A 47 -3.69 -1.60 10.86
N THR A 48 -4.10 -2.86 10.94
CA THR A 48 -3.15 -4.00 10.90
C THR A 48 -2.32 -4.03 9.62
N SER A 49 -2.80 -3.38 8.56
CA SER A 49 -2.11 -3.29 7.27
C SER A 49 -0.93 -2.32 7.28
N ILE A 50 -0.84 -1.42 8.25
CA ILE A 50 0.12 -0.29 8.21
C ILE A 50 1.57 -0.71 8.00
N PRO A 51 2.12 -1.70 8.73
CA PRO A 51 3.54 -2.05 8.53
C PRO A 51 3.84 -2.52 7.10
N ILE A 52 2.94 -3.26 6.49
CA ILE A 52 3.14 -3.75 5.12
C ILE A 52 2.98 -2.61 4.11
N ILE A 53 1.95 -1.78 4.28
CA ILE A 53 1.75 -0.64 3.38
C ILE A 53 2.95 0.32 3.46
N GLU A 54 3.51 0.51 4.65
CA GLU A 54 4.73 1.32 4.80
C GLU A 54 5.87 0.80 3.92
N ASN A 55 6.08 -0.52 3.91
CA ASN A 55 7.08 -1.14 3.04
C ASN A 55 6.77 -0.93 1.56
N LEU A 56 5.49 -0.94 1.19
CA LEU A 56 5.08 -0.74 -0.20
C LEU A 56 5.23 0.72 -0.65
N MET A 57 5.50 1.63 0.27
CA MET A 57 5.81 3.04 -0.04
C MET A 57 7.33 3.29 -0.13
N ASP A 58 8.12 2.24 -0.15
CA ASP A 58 9.58 2.31 -0.16
C ASP A 58 10.10 1.67 -1.45
N ARG A 59 10.58 2.52 -2.38
CA ARG A 59 11.10 2.03 -3.66
C ARG A 59 12.29 1.09 -3.47
N ASP A 60 13.18 1.39 -2.54
CA ASP A 60 14.36 0.56 -2.32
C ASP A 60 13.97 -0.84 -1.87
N TYR A 61 12.96 -0.94 -1.01
CA TYR A 61 12.42 -2.23 -0.60
C TYR A 61 11.88 -3.01 -1.82
N LEU A 62 11.07 -2.34 -2.66
CA LEU A 62 10.48 -2.99 -3.84
C LEU A 62 11.53 -3.42 -4.85
N MET A 63 12.61 -2.68 -4.96
CA MET A 63 13.72 -3.02 -5.87
C MET A 63 14.50 -4.26 -5.44
N THR A 64 14.29 -4.75 -4.23
CA THR A 64 14.89 -6.03 -3.80
C THR A 64 14.20 -7.25 -4.42
N PHE A 65 13.07 -7.05 -5.10
CA PHE A 65 12.32 -8.11 -5.77
C PHE A 65 12.63 -8.09 -7.26
N PRO A 66 13.50 -9.01 -7.76
CA PRO A 66 13.98 -8.92 -9.14
C PRO A 66 12.90 -9.14 -10.20
N GLU A 67 11.78 -9.77 -9.83
CA GLU A 67 10.66 -9.99 -10.73
C GLU A 67 9.84 -8.73 -11.03
N LEU A 68 10.03 -7.65 -10.24
CA LEU A 68 9.31 -6.39 -10.46
C LEU A 68 10.12 -5.47 -11.36
N ASP A 69 9.52 -5.04 -12.48
CA ASP A 69 10.11 -3.98 -13.29
C ASP A 69 9.73 -2.60 -12.72
N TYR A 70 10.31 -1.54 -13.29
CA TYR A 70 10.07 -0.19 -12.77
C TYR A 70 8.61 0.25 -12.91
N LYS A 71 7.89 -0.24 -13.91
CA LYS A 71 6.47 0.10 -14.10
C LYS A 71 5.61 -0.56 -13.03
N GLU A 72 5.95 -1.80 -12.71
CA GLU A 72 5.25 -2.52 -11.64
C GLU A 72 5.53 -1.88 -10.29
N ILE A 73 6.76 -1.46 -10.03
CA ILE A 73 7.13 -0.76 -8.80
C ILE A 73 6.37 0.56 -8.68
N ASP A 74 6.32 1.35 -9.76
CA ASP A 74 5.56 2.60 -9.77
C ASP A 74 4.09 2.35 -9.42
N LYS A 75 3.51 1.30 -9.99
CA LYS A 75 2.11 0.94 -9.73
C LYS A 75 1.88 0.56 -8.26
N VAL A 76 2.79 -0.21 -7.68
CA VAL A 76 2.71 -0.58 -6.25
C VAL A 76 2.81 0.66 -5.37
N LEU A 77 3.76 1.55 -5.67
CA LEU A 77 3.92 2.80 -4.92
C LEU A 77 2.65 3.65 -4.98
N MET A 78 2.07 3.80 -6.16
CA MET A 78 0.85 4.60 -6.33
C MET A 78 -0.34 3.98 -5.57
N THR A 79 -0.47 2.67 -5.61
CA THR A 79 -1.52 1.98 -4.85
C THR A 79 -1.35 2.21 -3.34
N ALA A 80 -0.12 2.10 -2.84
CA ALA A 80 0.16 2.34 -1.42
C ALA A 80 -0.14 3.79 -1.04
N ILE A 81 0.22 4.75 -1.88
CA ILE A 81 -0.08 6.16 -1.65
C ILE A 81 -1.60 6.37 -1.55
N GLU A 82 -2.37 5.73 -2.42
CA GLU A 82 -3.83 5.83 -2.38
C GLU A 82 -4.40 5.33 -1.06
N THR A 83 -3.87 4.24 -0.49
CA THR A 83 -4.36 3.72 0.79
C THR A 83 -4.08 4.68 1.94
N SER A 84 -3.03 5.51 1.82
CA SER A 84 -2.70 6.50 2.84
C SER A 84 -3.71 7.63 2.94
N THR A 85 -4.63 7.73 1.99
CA THR A 85 -5.76 8.68 2.08
C THR A 85 -6.91 8.09 2.88
N ILE A 86 -6.96 6.78 3.03
CA ILE A 86 -8.00 6.08 3.78
C ILE A 86 -7.58 5.94 5.24
N ILE A 87 -6.34 5.52 5.47
CA ILE A 87 -5.75 5.47 6.81
C ILE A 87 -4.71 6.58 6.88
N VAL A 88 -5.04 7.64 7.61
CA VAL A 88 -4.11 8.76 7.80
C VAL A 88 -3.25 8.45 9.01
N ASP A 89 -1.94 8.31 8.81
CA ASP A 89 -1.01 7.93 9.86
C ASP A 89 0.35 8.61 9.66
N ARG A 90 1.00 8.96 10.76
CA ARG A 90 2.30 9.63 10.71
C ARG A 90 3.37 8.79 10.00
N THR A 91 3.28 7.47 10.14
CA THR A 91 4.19 6.56 9.44
C THR A 91 4.15 6.79 7.94
N PHE A 92 2.94 6.92 7.38
CA PHE A 92 2.77 7.19 5.96
C PHE A 92 3.21 8.59 5.58
N GLU A 93 2.99 9.57 6.44
CA GLU A 93 3.43 10.94 6.17
C GLU A 93 4.93 11.00 5.93
N THR A 94 5.73 10.34 6.77
CA THR A 94 7.18 10.29 6.62
C THR A 94 7.58 9.69 5.27
N LYS A 95 6.96 8.59 4.89
CA LYS A 95 7.22 7.93 3.59
C LYS A 95 6.80 8.81 2.41
N LEU A 96 5.64 9.47 2.53
CA LEU A 96 5.15 10.37 1.48
C LEU A 96 6.10 11.55 1.27
N ILE A 97 6.66 12.11 2.32
CA ILE A 97 7.64 13.20 2.22
C ILE A 97 8.86 12.73 1.45
N GLU A 98 9.38 11.55 1.76
CA GLU A 98 10.53 11.00 1.06
C GLU A 98 10.23 10.80 -0.42
N LEU A 99 9.08 10.21 -0.74
CA LEU A 99 8.68 10.01 -2.14
C LEU A 99 8.49 11.34 -2.87
N ALA A 100 7.86 12.31 -2.22
CA ALA A 100 7.61 13.63 -2.82
C ALA A 100 8.89 14.37 -3.17
N LYS A 101 9.92 14.21 -2.35
CA LYS A 101 11.19 14.92 -2.54
C LYS A 101 12.17 14.20 -3.45
N ASN A 102 12.23 12.87 -3.35
CA ASN A 102 13.37 12.12 -3.89
C ASN A 102 13.04 11.00 -4.85
N ASP A 103 11.77 10.63 -5.03
CA ASP A 103 11.47 9.50 -5.89
C ASP A 103 11.87 9.78 -7.35
N GLN A 104 12.33 8.74 -8.03
CA GLN A 104 12.78 8.86 -9.42
C GLN A 104 11.64 9.08 -10.42
N SER A 105 10.41 8.69 -10.06
CA SER A 105 9.25 8.82 -10.93
C SER A 105 8.54 10.15 -10.66
N LEU A 106 8.41 10.98 -11.70
CA LEU A 106 7.66 12.24 -11.58
C LEU A 106 6.22 11.99 -11.20
N THR A 107 5.59 10.95 -11.77
CA THR A 107 4.21 10.60 -11.45
C THR A 107 4.04 10.25 -9.98
N VAL A 108 4.97 9.47 -9.43
CA VAL A 108 4.94 9.10 -8.00
C VAL A 108 5.17 10.33 -7.13
N ARG A 109 6.14 11.18 -7.47
CA ARG A 109 6.39 12.43 -6.74
C ARG A 109 5.15 13.32 -6.69
N ASP A 110 4.51 13.51 -7.84
CA ASP A 110 3.33 14.37 -7.93
C ASP A 110 2.16 13.82 -7.10
N LEU A 111 1.95 12.51 -7.15
CA LEU A 111 0.89 11.89 -6.37
C LEU A 111 1.17 12.04 -4.85
N ALA A 112 2.41 11.86 -4.44
CA ALA A 112 2.81 12.03 -3.04
C ALA A 112 2.60 13.47 -2.58
N ILE A 113 2.97 14.46 -3.40
CA ILE A 113 2.78 15.88 -3.09
C ILE A 113 1.29 16.20 -2.91
N LYS A 114 0.46 15.75 -3.83
CA LYS A 114 -0.98 15.98 -3.78
C LYS A 114 -1.62 15.33 -2.56
N THR A 115 -1.18 14.11 -2.23
CA THR A 115 -1.70 13.38 -1.08
C THR A 115 -1.31 14.06 0.23
N LEU A 116 -0.06 14.51 0.34
CA LEU A 116 0.40 15.25 1.52
C LEU A 116 -0.43 16.52 1.73
N LYS A 117 -0.70 17.25 0.66
CA LYS A 117 -1.50 18.48 0.77
C LYS A 117 -2.94 18.18 1.16
N LYS A 118 -3.55 17.20 0.51
CA LYS A 118 -4.98 16.89 0.69
C LYS A 118 -5.29 16.18 1.99
N SER A 119 -4.49 15.18 2.36
CA SER A 119 -4.80 14.28 3.48
C SER A 119 -4.00 14.57 4.73
N TYR A 120 -2.85 15.25 4.61
CA TYR A 120 -1.93 15.50 5.71
C TYR A 120 -1.72 16.99 5.98
N ASP A 121 -2.40 17.86 5.24
CA ASP A 121 -2.29 19.31 5.35
C ASP A 121 -0.82 19.76 5.34
N ARG A 122 -0.04 19.20 4.42
CA ARG A 122 1.39 19.45 4.33
C ARG A 122 1.80 19.85 2.92
N THR A 123 2.49 20.98 2.82
CA THR A 123 3.05 21.48 1.56
C THR A 123 4.54 21.17 1.51
N ILE A 124 5.01 20.69 0.38
CA ILE A 124 6.44 20.43 0.15
C ILE A 124 7.06 21.61 -0.58
#